data_40b358c0436664edd5d1665e2601d50c
#
_entry.id   40b358c0436664edd5d1665e2601d50c
#
_cell.length_a   1.000
_cell.length_b   1.000
_cell.length_c   1.000
_cell.angle_alpha   90.00
_cell.angle_beta   90.00
_cell.angle_gamma   90.00
#
_symmetry.space_group_name_H-M   'P 1'
#
loop_
_entity.id
_entity.type
_entity.pdbx_description
1 polymer ?
#
loop_
_entity_poly.entity_id
_entity_poly.type
_entity_poly.pdbx_seq_one_letter_code
_entity_poly.pdbx_strand_id
1 'polypeptide(L)'
;PIKMAVRKRESKLFDRIKKNIKNVHFTRIESSTVNGIPDVHGTGSGNSFWLELKSNTDKFPTLDRFQISWCYEQYRHGGRVFILYQALLQSSLKLYRVTCVPNDFSKQDPVLTLPDPVPVARWHELRALLLHH
;
A
#
# COMPACT_ATOMS: atom_id res chain seq x y z
N PRO A 1 8.40 5.30 -20.68
CA PRO A 1 8.68 3.87 -20.73
C PRO A 1 8.50 3.18 -19.37
N ILE A 2 9.58 2.89 -18.63
CA ILE A 2 9.49 2.10 -17.38
C ILE A 2 8.62 2.80 -16.32
N LYS A 3 8.81 4.11 -16.10
CA LYS A 3 8.01 4.87 -15.12
C LYS A 3 6.52 4.88 -15.46
N MET A 4 6.19 5.02 -16.73
CA MET A 4 4.78 5.00 -17.18
C MET A 4 4.17 3.61 -16.99
N ALA A 5 4.92 2.55 -17.29
CA ALA A 5 4.45 1.18 -17.07
C ALA A 5 4.19 0.89 -15.59
N VAL A 6 5.06 1.35 -14.69
CA VAL A 6 4.87 1.21 -13.23
C VAL A 6 3.64 1.97 -12.76
N ARG A 7 3.49 3.23 -13.16
CA ARG A 7 2.33 4.06 -12.81
C ARG A 7 1.02 3.42 -13.31
N LYS A 8 1.04 2.85 -14.51
CA LYS A 8 -0.13 2.18 -15.08
C LYS A 8 -0.51 0.96 -14.25
N ARG A 9 0.47 0.15 -13.81
CA ARG A 9 0.21 -1.00 -12.94
C ARG A 9 -0.33 -0.57 -11.58
N GLU A 10 0.23 0.49 -10.99
CA GLU A 10 -0.23 1.02 -9.70
C GLU A 10 -1.65 1.57 -9.80
N SER A 11 -1.99 2.26 -10.89
CA SER A 11 -3.35 2.74 -11.14
C SER A 11 -4.34 1.58 -11.30
N LYS A 12 -3.95 0.52 -12.02
CA LYS A 12 -4.78 -0.69 -12.13
C LYS A 12 -4.96 -1.39 -10.78
N LEU A 13 -3.91 -1.43 -9.97
CA LEU A 13 -3.98 -1.98 -8.62
C LEU A 13 -4.96 -1.18 -7.76
N PHE A 14 -4.91 0.14 -7.83
CA PHE A 14 -5.86 1.00 -7.15
C PHE A 14 -7.30 0.70 -7.56
N ASP A 15 -7.56 0.56 -8.86
CA ASP A 15 -8.90 0.25 -9.37
C ASP A 15 -9.39 -1.11 -8.84
N ARG A 16 -8.50 -2.09 -8.74
CA ARG A 16 -8.83 -3.42 -8.20
C ARG A 16 -9.22 -3.35 -6.72
N ILE A 17 -8.46 -2.66 -5.89
CA ILE A 17 -8.78 -2.55 -4.46
C ILE A 17 -10.07 -1.77 -4.25
N LYS A 18 -10.29 -0.71 -5.00
CA LYS A 18 -11.51 0.10 -4.94
C LYS A 18 -12.75 -0.71 -5.35
N LYS A 19 -12.60 -1.57 -6.35
CA LYS A 19 -13.69 -2.42 -6.84
C LYS A 19 -14.04 -3.53 -5.84
N ASN A 20 -13.05 -4.12 -5.19
CA ASN A 20 -13.20 -5.34 -4.42
C ASN A 20 -13.30 -5.14 -2.91
N ILE A 21 -12.88 -4.00 -2.40
CA ILE A 21 -12.99 -3.66 -0.99
C ILE A 21 -14.20 -2.72 -0.81
N LYS A 22 -15.20 -3.20 -0.08
CA LYS A 22 -16.46 -2.49 0.09
C LYS A 22 -16.48 -1.68 1.39
N ASN A 23 -17.32 -0.63 1.41
CA ASN A 23 -17.56 0.21 2.58
C ASN A 23 -16.28 0.90 3.11
N VAL A 24 -15.43 1.30 2.18
CA VAL A 24 -14.24 2.13 2.44
C VAL A 24 -14.29 3.30 1.47
N HIS A 25 -14.13 4.50 1.99
CA HIS A 25 -13.98 5.69 1.17
C HIS A 25 -12.51 5.84 0.82
N PHE A 26 -12.17 5.61 -0.44
CA PHE A 26 -10.81 5.77 -0.96
C PHE A 26 -10.65 7.12 -1.62
N THR A 27 -9.53 7.77 -1.35
CA THR A 27 -9.13 9.01 -2.02
C THR A 27 -7.76 8.80 -2.65
N ARG A 28 -7.65 8.97 -3.96
CA ARG A 28 -6.36 8.98 -4.65
C ARG A 28 -5.68 10.31 -4.36
N ILE A 29 -4.44 10.26 -3.89
CA ILE A 29 -3.67 11.45 -3.56
C ILE A 29 -2.76 11.80 -4.74
N GLU A 30 -2.90 13.03 -5.24
CA GLU A 30 -2.02 13.59 -6.26
C GLU A 30 -1.51 14.92 -5.73
N SER A 31 -0.25 14.96 -5.31
CA SER A 31 0.35 16.18 -4.77
C SER A 31 1.53 16.59 -5.62
N SER A 32 1.53 17.85 -6.07
CA SER A 32 2.66 18.47 -6.75
C SER A 32 3.54 19.30 -5.82
N THR A 33 3.10 19.50 -4.56
CA THR A 33 3.77 20.41 -3.63
C THR A 33 4.45 19.71 -2.46
N VAL A 34 3.98 18.52 -2.10
CA VAL A 34 4.55 17.73 -0.99
C VAL A 34 5.01 16.38 -1.54
N ASN A 35 6.29 16.06 -1.34
CA ASN A 35 6.87 14.80 -1.74
C ASN A 35 6.66 13.72 -0.69
N GLY A 36 6.47 12.49 -1.13
CA GLY A 36 6.46 11.32 -0.26
C GLY A 36 5.12 10.96 0.34
N ILE A 37 4.05 11.72 0.08
CA ILE A 37 2.71 11.36 0.53
C ILE A 37 2.29 10.05 -0.16
N PRO A 38 1.73 9.07 0.60
CA PRO A 38 1.22 7.84 -0.01
C PRO A 38 0.13 8.10 -1.05
N ASP A 39 -0.02 7.14 -1.97
CA ASP A 39 -0.92 7.26 -3.12
C ASP A 39 -2.39 7.34 -2.76
N VAL A 40 -2.78 6.78 -1.62
CA VAL A 40 -4.19 6.56 -1.28
C VAL A 40 -4.43 6.86 0.19
N HIS A 41 -5.54 7.51 0.47
CA HIS A 41 -6.11 7.60 1.80
C HIS A 41 -7.44 6.85 1.82
N GLY A 42 -7.69 6.07 2.87
CA GLY A 42 -8.93 5.33 3.03
C GLY A 42 -9.55 5.55 4.40
N THR A 43 -10.88 5.54 4.44
CA THR A 43 -11.65 5.64 5.69
C THR A 43 -12.82 4.66 5.65
N GLY A 44 -12.96 3.89 6.71
CA GLY A 44 -14.08 2.98 6.88
C GLY A 44 -14.19 2.52 8.33
N SER A 45 -15.39 2.19 8.78
CA SER A 45 -15.64 1.72 10.15
C SER A 45 -15.08 2.65 11.23
N GLY A 46 -15.04 3.96 10.98
CA GLY A 46 -14.52 4.94 11.92
C GLY A 46 -12.99 5.05 11.97
N ASN A 47 -12.27 4.26 11.16
CA ASN A 47 -10.81 4.25 11.11
C ASN A 47 -10.31 4.76 9.77
N SER A 48 -9.14 5.36 9.75
CA SER A 48 -8.51 5.78 8.51
C SER A 48 -7.08 5.26 8.40
N PHE A 49 -6.57 5.21 7.16
CA PHE A 49 -5.24 4.70 6.86
C PHE A 49 -4.69 5.39 5.62
N TRP A 50 -3.38 5.37 5.52
CA TRP A 50 -2.64 5.78 4.33
C TRP A 50 -2.08 4.54 3.66
N LEU A 51 -2.10 4.50 2.34
CA LEU A 51 -1.67 3.34 1.59
C LEU A 51 -0.77 3.75 0.42
N GLU A 52 0.46 3.28 0.44
CA GLU A 52 1.38 3.43 -0.69
C GLU A 52 1.27 2.20 -1.58
N LEU A 53 1.12 2.42 -2.89
CA LEU A 53 1.04 1.34 -3.86
C LEU A 53 2.39 1.19 -4.55
N LYS A 54 2.89 -0.03 -4.61
CA LYS A 54 4.13 -0.38 -5.31
C LYS A 54 3.91 -1.61 -6.18
N SER A 55 4.52 -1.62 -7.36
CA SER A 55 4.45 -2.76 -8.28
C SER A 55 5.79 -2.88 -8.99
N ASN A 56 6.46 -4.00 -8.81
CA ASN A 56 7.75 -4.23 -9.43
C ASN A 56 8.09 -5.71 -9.48
N THR A 57 9.23 -6.03 -10.10
CA THR A 57 9.75 -7.40 -10.20
C THR A 57 10.67 -7.80 -9.04
N ASP A 58 11.07 -6.86 -8.19
CA ASP A 58 11.91 -7.13 -7.03
C ASP A 58 11.14 -7.94 -5.98
N LYS A 59 11.88 -8.67 -5.14
CA LYS A 59 11.27 -9.48 -4.08
C LYS A 59 10.63 -8.61 -3.00
N PHE A 60 11.19 -7.44 -2.73
CA PHE A 60 10.74 -6.51 -1.69
C PHE A 60 10.47 -5.13 -2.28
N PRO A 61 9.51 -4.38 -1.73
CA PRO A 61 9.30 -3.01 -2.15
C PRO A 61 10.42 -2.12 -1.63
N THR A 62 10.64 -1.01 -2.32
CA THR A 62 11.55 0.06 -1.89
C THR A 62 10.80 1.39 -1.90
N LEU A 63 11.14 2.24 -0.95
CA LEU A 63 10.63 3.61 -0.88
C LEU A 63 11.78 4.57 -1.11
N ASP A 64 11.51 5.71 -1.75
CA ASP A 64 12.49 6.77 -1.82
C ASP A 64 12.61 7.51 -0.48
N ARG A 65 13.61 8.40 -0.36
CA ARG A 65 13.87 9.10 0.91
C ARG A 65 12.71 9.97 1.39
N PHE A 66 11.94 10.53 0.47
CA PHE A 66 10.78 11.36 0.82
C PHE A 66 9.63 10.52 1.35
N GLN A 67 9.39 9.37 0.72
CA GLN A 67 8.39 8.40 1.17
C GLN A 67 8.75 7.85 2.56
N ILE A 68 10.02 7.50 2.77
CA ILE A 68 10.50 7.02 4.07
C ILE A 68 10.25 8.07 5.16
N SER A 69 10.64 9.31 4.90
CA SER A 69 10.50 10.41 5.85
C SER A 69 9.03 10.67 6.19
N TRP A 70 8.18 10.76 5.17
CA TRP A 70 6.77 11.04 5.37
C TRP A 70 6.08 9.91 6.15
N CYS A 71 6.31 8.66 5.75
CA CYS A 71 5.70 7.50 6.41
C CYS A 71 6.14 7.39 7.87
N TYR A 72 7.42 7.62 8.14
CA TYR A 72 7.93 7.57 9.50
C TYR A 72 7.33 8.66 10.38
N GLU A 73 7.20 9.89 9.87
CA GLU A 73 6.57 10.97 10.62
C GLU A 73 5.11 10.67 10.96
N GLN A 74 4.36 10.10 10.03
CA GLN A 74 2.99 9.65 10.30
C GLN A 74 2.97 8.56 11.38
N TYR A 75 3.83 7.59 11.24
CA TYR A 75 3.90 6.49 12.21
C TYR A 75 4.22 7.00 13.62
N ARG A 76 5.22 7.86 13.78
CA ARG A 76 5.62 8.33 15.12
C ARG A 76 4.57 9.22 15.78
N HIS A 77 3.63 9.76 15.02
CA HIS A 77 2.50 10.53 15.54
C HIS A 77 1.22 9.69 15.66
N GLY A 78 1.32 8.38 15.54
CA GLY A 78 0.19 7.46 15.72
C GLY A 78 -0.63 7.23 14.45
N GLY A 79 -0.19 7.74 13.31
CA GLY A 79 -0.85 7.50 12.02
C GLY A 79 -0.65 6.06 11.55
N ARG A 80 -1.65 5.54 10.84
CA ARG A 80 -1.64 4.18 10.29
C ARG A 80 -1.26 4.23 8.82
N VAL A 81 -0.08 3.68 8.50
CA VAL A 81 0.47 3.69 7.14
C VAL A 81 0.79 2.27 6.71
N PHE A 82 0.37 1.94 5.49
CA PHE A 82 0.60 0.63 4.88
C PHE A 82 1.25 0.79 3.51
N ILE A 83 1.96 -0.26 3.09
CA ILE A 83 2.44 -0.40 1.72
C ILE A 83 1.82 -1.67 1.14
N LEU A 84 1.13 -1.55 0.01
CA LEU A 84 0.63 -2.69 -0.74
C LEU A 84 1.55 -2.92 -1.92
N TYR A 85 2.25 -4.05 -1.92
CA TYR A 85 3.24 -4.39 -2.91
C TYR A 85 2.76 -5.51 -3.83
N GLN A 86 2.66 -5.19 -5.12
CA GLN A 86 2.43 -6.19 -6.16
C GLN A 86 3.78 -6.75 -6.58
N ALA A 87 4.12 -7.93 -6.06
CA ALA A 87 5.36 -8.63 -6.36
C ALA A 87 5.16 -9.47 -7.62
N LEU A 88 5.48 -8.90 -8.78
CA LEU A 88 5.13 -9.47 -10.08
C LEU A 88 5.71 -10.87 -10.31
N LEU A 89 6.99 -11.09 -10.00
CA LEU A 89 7.63 -12.38 -10.22
C LEU A 89 7.21 -13.44 -9.20
N GLN A 90 6.60 -13.04 -8.10
CA GLN A 90 6.12 -13.96 -7.06
C GLN A 90 4.62 -14.20 -7.16
N SER A 91 3.94 -13.56 -8.11
CA SER A 91 2.48 -13.62 -8.29
C SER A 91 1.75 -13.44 -6.95
N SER A 92 2.11 -12.37 -6.23
CA SER A 92 1.53 -12.11 -4.92
C SER A 92 1.32 -10.63 -4.66
N LEU A 93 0.34 -10.33 -3.79
CA LEU A 93 0.16 -9.03 -3.17
C LEU A 93 0.59 -9.15 -1.72
N LYS A 94 1.47 -8.25 -1.28
CA LYS A 94 1.98 -8.23 0.09
C LYS A 94 1.62 -6.91 0.73
N LEU A 95 1.03 -6.97 1.92
CA LEU A 95 0.72 -5.79 2.71
C LEU A 95 1.73 -5.67 3.84
N TYR A 96 2.39 -4.52 3.92
CA TYR A 96 3.30 -4.18 5.01
C TYR A 96 2.67 -3.06 5.84
N ARG A 97 2.79 -3.17 7.16
CA ARG A 97 2.48 -2.08 8.07
C ARG A 97 3.75 -1.34 8.44
N VAL A 98 3.73 -0.01 8.37
CA VAL A 98 4.87 0.80 8.85
C VAL A 98 4.84 0.82 10.38
N THR A 99 5.85 0.20 11.02
CA THR A 99 5.98 0.11 12.47
C THR A 99 7.32 0.65 12.98
N CYS A 100 8.15 1.19 12.05
CA CYS A 100 9.47 1.74 12.35
C CYS A 100 9.90 2.56 11.13
N VAL A 101 11.18 2.91 11.03
CA VAL A 101 11.71 3.56 9.82
C VAL A 101 11.57 2.60 8.62
N PRO A 102 10.76 2.91 7.61
CA PRO A 102 10.46 1.97 6.52
C PRO A 102 11.52 1.99 5.42
N ASN A 103 12.77 1.66 5.75
CA ASN A 103 13.89 1.76 4.83
C ASN A 103 14.37 0.42 4.27
N ASP A 104 13.97 -0.71 4.85
CA ASP A 104 14.42 -2.03 4.40
C ASP A 104 13.35 -3.09 4.67
N PHE A 105 12.56 -3.40 3.63
CA PHE A 105 11.47 -4.37 3.72
C PHE A 105 11.95 -5.82 3.63
N SER A 106 13.24 -6.06 3.37
CA SER A 106 13.81 -7.40 3.44
C SER A 106 13.92 -7.90 4.89
N LYS A 107 13.84 -7.00 5.86
CA LYS A 107 14.01 -7.28 7.29
C LYS A 107 12.70 -7.32 8.06
N GLN A 108 11.57 -7.20 7.39
CA GLN A 108 10.27 -7.32 8.06
C GLN A 108 9.33 -8.19 7.25
N ASP A 109 8.47 -8.92 7.94
CA ASP A 109 7.46 -9.74 7.29
C ASP A 109 6.24 -8.89 6.92
N PRO A 110 5.60 -9.18 5.78
CA PRO A 110 4.31 -8.58 5.49
C PRO A 110 3.27 -9.04 6.52
N VAL A 111 2.29 -8.19 6.80
CA VAL A 111 1.17 -8.56 7.67
C VAL A 111 0.16 -9.44 6.95
N LEU A 112 0.21 -9.47 5.62
CA LEU A 112 -0.63 -10.32 4.78
C LEU A 112 0.08 -10.58 3.45
N THR A 113 0.01 -11.83 2.98
CA THR A 113 0.41 -12.20 1.63
C THR A 113 -0.75 -12.91 0.96
N LEU A 114 -1.20 -12.38 -0.17
CA LEU A 114 -2.27 -12.96 -0.97
C LEU A 114 -1.71 -13.43 -2.31
N PRO A 115 -2.24 -14.53 -2.87
CA PRO A 115 -1.90 -14.88 -4.25
C PRO A 115 -2.46 -13.81 -5.21
N ASP A 116 -1.81 -13.61 -6.35
CA ASP A 116 -2.29 -12.73 -7.40
C ASP A 116 -2.41 -13.52 -8.70
N PRO A 117 -3.63 -13.72 -9.26
CA PRO A 117 -4.90 -13.05 -8.93
C PRO A 117 -5.45 -13.40 -7.54
N VAL A 118 -6.00 -12.40 -6.88
CA VAL A 118 -6.57 -12.57 -5.55
C VAL A 118 -7.93 -13.25 -5.64
N PRO A 119 -8.16 -14.37 -4.93
CA PRO A 119 -9.49 -14.96 -4.86
C PRO A 119 -10.51 -13.96 -4.31
N VAL A 120 -11.69 -13.92 -4.94
CA VAL A 120 -12.73 -12.94 -4.60
C VAL A 120 -13.06 -12.98 -3.10
N ALA A 121 -13.08 -14.15 -2.51
CA ALA A 121 -13.42 -14.33 -1.09
C ALA A 121 -12.32 -13.81 -0.12
N ARG A 122 -11.14 -13.44 -0.63
CA ARG A 122 -10.03 -13.07 0.25
C ARG A 122 -9.79 -11.56 0.35
N TRP A 123 -10.48 -10.74 -0.43
CA TRP A 123 -10.33 -9.29 -0.32
C TRP A 123 -10.74 -8.75 1.06
N HIS A 124 -11.63 -9.44 1.77
CA HIS A 124 -12.03 -9.03 3.12
C HIS A 124 -10.87 -9.10 4.13
N GLU A 125 -9.89 -9.98 3.90
CA GLU A 125 -8.70 -10.06 4.76
C GLU A 125 -7.87 -8.78 4.67
N LEU A 126 -7.70 -8.29 3.45
CA LEU A 126 -7.00 -7.02 3.22
C LEU A 126 -7.77 -5.85 3.86
N ARG A 127 -9.10 -5.81 3.65
CA ARG A 127 -9.95 -4.79 4.28
C ARG A 127 -9.81 -4.78 5.80
N ALA A 128 -9.89 -5.95 6.41
CA ALA A 128 -9.81 -6.07 7.87
C ALA A 128 -8.49 -5.51 8.42
N LEU A 129 -7.37 -5.81 7.77
CA LEU A 129 -6.08 -5.29 8.19
C LEU A 129 -5.95 -3.78 7.99
N LEU A 130 -6.40 -3.25 6.85
CA LEU A 130 -6.37 -1.81 6.59
C LEU A 130 -7.17 -1.02 7.61
N LEU A 131 -8.28 -1.55 8.09
CA LEU A 131 -9.17 -0.84 9.00
C LEU A 131 -8.89 -1.12 10.48
N HIS A 132 -8.33 -2.28 10.82
CA HIS A 132 -8.28 -2.73 12.23
C HIS A 132 -6.89 -3.14 12.72
N HIS A 133 -5.90 -3.16 11.86
CA HIS A 133 -4.55 -3.58 12.28
C HIS A 133 -3.67 -2.44 12.81
#